data_495ff62b7f5ab5693ad8737888b49e07
#
_entry.id   495ff62b7f5ab5693ad8737888b49e07
#
_cell.length_a   1.000
_cell.length_b   1.000
_cell.length_c   1.000
_cell.angle_alpha   90.00
_cell.angle_beta   90.00
_cell.angle_gamma   90.00
#
_symmetry.space_group_name_H-M   'P 1'
#
loop_
_entity.id
_entity.type
_entity.pdbx_description
1 polymer ?
#
loop_
_entity_poly.entity_id
_entity_poly.type
_entity_poly.pdbx_seq_one_letter_code
_entity_poly.pdbx_strand_id
1 'polypeptide(L)'
;MESKQSRNEYLRRIYKVQDYIESNINDSLSIEELADVAGFSKFHFHRIFKGIVNESLSRYVNRLKLERATHLLTYRTDMTITDIAYHFGFTDSAVFSRTFKNYYGVSPSQYRNDNSKNCKDLSGISQYNECKKVRGNVEIVTADDINVAYIRHIGTYEELTIAFPEMIEKLFHYAAKQNYHVFDDTKVLTIYHDHHEFTEEYHLRTSLCVTISDESTVETNDVGIMVIPSGKYAVGHFEICQDEYKGAWDFIYGEWLPNSGYKPRDSYPFEVYRNDPKQHPKHKHIVDIYVPIEPF
;
A
#
# COMPACT_ATOMS: atom_id res chain seq x y z
N MET A 1 -17.28 7.66 22.74
CA MET A 1 -17.04 9.04 22.27
C MET A 1 -15.70 9.15 21.54
N GLU A 2 -14.63 8.60 22.05
CA GLU A 2 -13.27 8.64 21.45
C GLU A 2 -13.17 8.09 20.01
N SER A 3 -13.79 6.95 19.72
CA SER A 3 -13.73 6.33 18.39
C SER A 3 -14.38 7.21 17.30
N LYS A 4 -15.44 7.93 17.65
CA LYS A 4 -16.12 8.84 16.71
C LYS A 4 -15.27 10.10 16.44
N GLN A 5 -14.55 10.57 17.44
CA GLN A 5 -13.63 11.70 17.32
C GLN A 5 -12.40 11.35 16.51
N SER A 6 -11.84 10.16 16.69
CA SER A 6 -10.74 9.63 15.89
C SER A 6 -11.12 9.53 14.40
N ARG A 7 -12.26 8.90 14.10
CA ARG A 7 -12.74 8.79 12.72
C ARG A 7 -12.91 10.15 12.05
N ASN A 8 -13.46 11.14 12.77
CA ASN A 8 -13.63 12.49 12.23
C ASN A 8 -12.27 13.14 11.94
N GLU A 9 -11.25 12.91 12.76
CA GLU A 9 -9.91 13.45 12.53
C GLU A 9 -9.26 12.84 11.28
N TYR A 10 -9.39 11.52 11.07
CA TYR A 10 -8.94 10.88 9.84
C TYR A 10 -9.63 11.44 8.60
N LEU A 11 -10.96 11.57 8.64
CA LEU A 11 -11.73 12.13 7.53
C LEU A 11 -11.29 13.58 7.24
N ARG A 12 -11.13 14.42 8.27
CA ARG A 12 -10.67 15.80 8.14
C ARG A 12 -9.31 15.89 7.44
N ARG A 13 -8.37 15.03 7.80
CA ARG A 13 -7.04 14.97 7.20
C ARG A 13 -7.10 14.51 5.74
N ILE A 14 -7.92 13.52 5.42
CA ILE A 14 -8.10 13.05 4.05
C ILE A 14 -8.80 14.10 3.19
N TYR A 15 -9.83 14.79 3.69
CA TYR A 15 -10.48 15.91 2.97
C TYR A 15 -9.48 17.02 2.67
N LYS A 16 -8.61 17.37 3.63
CA LYS A 16 -7.56 18.36 3.40
C LYS A 16 -6.61 17.94 2.25
N VAL A 17 -6.30 16.66 2.13
CA VAL A 17 -5.50 16.16 1.00
C VAL A 17 -6.28 16.23 -0.30
N GLN A 18 -7.57 15.88 -0.30
CA GLN A 18 -8.40 15.97 -1.50
C GLN A 18 -8.50 17.44 -2.00
N ASP A 19 -8.73 18.39 -1.10
CA ASP A 19 -8.74 19.81 -1.41
C ASP A 19 -7.39 20.30 -1.96
N TYR A 20 -6.30 19.80 -1.38
CA TYR A 20 -4.94 20.13 -1.84
C TYR A 20 -4.68 19.57 -3.24
N ILE A 21 -5.05 18.31 -3.51
CA ILE A 21 -4.95 17.70 -4.86
C ILE A 21 -5.77 18.52 -5.87
N GLU A 22 -6.99 18.88 -5.53
CA GLU A 22 -7.85 19.66 -6.42
C GLU A 22 -7.29 21.02 -6.75
N SER A 23 -6.68 21.68 -5.77
CA SER A 23 -6.08 23.01 -5.94
C SER A 23 -4.78 22.99 -6.74
N ASN A 24 -4.05 21.85 -6.72
CA ASN A 24 -2.74 21.69 -7.35
C ASN A 24 -2.76 20.61 -8.45
N ILE A 25 -3.92 20.34 -9.07
CA ILE A 25 -4.09 19.21 -9.97
C ILE A 25 -3.22 19.27 -11.24
N ASN A 26 -2.78 20.45 -11.61
CA ASN A 26 -1.91 20.68 -12.77
C ASN A 26 -0.43 20.41 -12.46
N ASP A 27 -0.09 20.33 -11.17
CA ASP A 27 1.28 20.18 -10.71
C ASP A 27 1.68 18.70 -10.61
N SER A 28 2.97 18.47 -10.43
CA SER A 28 3.52 17.14 -10.11
C SER A 28 3.37 16.92 -8.60
N LEU A 29 2.36 16.17 -8.21
CA LEU A 29 2.10 15.85 -6.81
C LEU A 29 2.91 14.63 -6.39
N SER A 30 3.78 14.78 -5.37
CA SER A 30 4.50 13.68 -4.77
C SER A 30 3.74 13.05 -3.61
N ILE A 31 4.00 11.77 -3.33
CA ILE A 31 3.38 11.09 -2.19
C ILE A 31 3.86 11.67 -0.86
N GLU A 32 5.12 12.09 -0.80
CA GLU A 32 5.73 12.72 0.36
C GLU A 32 4.98 14.00 0.72
N GLU A 33 4.77 14.86 -0.26
CA GLU A 33 4.01 16.11 -0.10
C GLU A 33 2.58 15.88 0.39
N LEU A 34 1.87 14.93 -0.21
CA LEU A 34 0.50 14.62 0.17
C LEU A 34 0.41 13.96 1.55
N ALA A 35 1.39 13.15 1.93
CA ALA A 35 1.50 12.58 3.26
C ALA A 35 1.75 13.67 4.33
N ASP A 36 2.60 14.65 4.03
CA ASP A 36 2.85 15.80 4.89
C ASP A 36 1.58 16.64 5.08
N VAL A 37 0.83 16.91 4.01
CA VAL A 37 -0.49 17.59 4.08
C VAL A 37 -1.46 16.86 4.99
N ALA A 38 -1.47 15.52 4.95
CA ALA A 38 -2.29 14.68 5.83
C ALA A 38 -1.76 14.62 7.26
N GLY A 39 -0.48 14.91 7.50
CA GLY A 39 0.21 14.69 8.76
C GLY A 39 0.32 13.20 9.10
N PHE A 40 0.57 12.37 8.08
CA PHE A 40 0.88 10.95 8.21
C PHE A 40 2.26 10.66 7.60
N SER A 41 2.88 9.56 8.06
CA SER A 41 4.09 9.10 7.36
C SER A 41 3.75 8.54 5.98
N LYS A 42 4.67 8.67 5.03
CA LYS A 42 4.50 8.16 3.66
C LYS A 42 4.21 6.67 3.60
N PHE A 43 4.72 5.87 4.56
CA PHE A 43 4.53 4.43 4.62
C PHE A 43 3.08 4.01 4.87
N HIS A 44 2.31 4.88 5.54
CA HIS A 44 0.93 4.58 5.95
C HIS A 44 -0.10 5.38 5.17
N PHE A 45 0.27 6.58 4.71
CA PHE A 45 -0.65 7.53 4.09
C PHE A 45 -1.48 6.92 2.94
N HIS A 46 -0.83 6.26 1.99
CA HIS A 46 -1.55 5.70 0.84
C HIS A 46 -2.56 4.60 1.23
N ARG A 47 -2.24 3.77 2.25
CA ARG A 47 -3.15 2.74 2.76
C ARG A 47 -4.35 3.36 3.46
N ILE A 48 -4.11 4.41 4.27
CA ILE A 48 -5.16 5.17 4.94
C ILE A 48 -6.06 5.84 3.89
N PHE A 49 -5.46 6.55 2.93
CA PHE A 49 -6.20 7.21 1.86
C PHE A 49 -7.09 6.21 1.14
N LYS A 50 -6.53 5.10 0.67
CA LYS A 50 -7.27 4.05 -0.02
C LYS A 50 -8.36 3.42 0.85
N GLY A 51 -8.08 3.13 2.13
CA GLY A 51 -9.06 2.55 3.06
C GLY A 51 -10.24 3.46 3.33
N ILE A 52 -10.04 4.80 3.32
CA ILE A 52 -11.09 5.78 3.57
C ILE A 52 -11.83 6.18 2.29
N VAL A 53 -11.08 6.45 1.20
CA VAL A 53 -11.64 6.92 -0.08
C VAL A 53 -12.14 5.77 -0.94
N ASN A 54 -11.72 4.53 -0.64
CA ASN A 54 -11.98 3.31 -1.40
C ASN A 54 -11.46 3.39 -2.86
N GLU A 55 -10.45 4.23 -3.08
CA GLU A 55 -9.76 4.42 -4.36
C GLU A 55 -8.28 4.67 -4.08
N SER A 56 -7.37 4.12 -4.91
CA SER A 56 -5.96 4.43 -4.75
C SER A 56 -5.66 5.90 -5.05
N LEU A 57 -4.64 6.46 -4.42
CA LEU A 57 -4.24 7.86 -4.61
C LEU A 57 -3.93 8.18 -6.07
N SER A 58 -3.15 7.33 -6.75
CA SER A 58 -2.81 7.51 -8.17
C SER A 58 -4.05 7.48 -9.06
N ARG A 59 -4.99 6.56 -8.77
CA ARG A 59 -6.24 6.46 -9.51
C ARG A 59 -7.12 7.68 -9.27
N TYR A 60 -7.22 8.14 -8.03
CA TYR A 60 -7.95 9.35 -7.63
C TYR A 60 -7.43 10.59 -8.38
N VAL A 61 -6.11 10.83 -8.35
CA VAL A 61 -5.48 11.96 -9.04
C VAL A 61 -5.69 11.87 -10.56
N ASN A 62 -5.45 10.69 -11.15
CA ASN A 62 -5.65 10.49 -12.60
C ASN A 62 -7.10 10.71 -13.00
N ARG A 63 -8.06 10.21 -12.23
CA ARG A 63 -9.49 10.43 -12.47
C ARG A 63 -9.82 11.91 -12.51
N LEU A 64 -9.40 12.68 -11.50
CA LEU A 64 -9.63 14.12 -11.46
C LEU A 64 -8.99 14.86 -12.66
N LYS A 65 -7.75 14.49 -13.02
CA LYS A 65 -7.08 15.04 -14.21
C LYS A 65 -7.87 14.76 -15.49
N LEU A 66 -8.33 13.53 -15.65
CA LEU A 66 -9.09 13.12 -16.83
C LEU A 66 -10.47 13.79 -16.88
N GLU A 67 -11.19 13.90 -15.75
CA GLU A 67 -12.47 14.60 -15.65
C GLU A 67 -12.33 16.08 -16.05
N ARG A 68 -11.28 16.77 -15.58
CA ARG A 68 -10.99 18.15 -16.01
C ARG A 68 -10.56 18.24 -17.47
N ALA A 69 -9.81 17.25 -17.97
CA ALA A 69 -9.40 17.20 -19.37
C ALA A 69 -10.60 17.09 -20.32
N THR A 70 -11.69 16.38 -19.95
CA THR A 70 -12.89 16.32 -20.80
C THR A 70 -13.49 17.69 -21.06
N HIS A 71 -13.46 18.58 -20.05
CA HIS A 71 -13.92 19.95 -20.21
C HIS A 71 -13.07 20.72 -21.22
N LEU A 72 -11.72 20.62 -21.12
CA LEU A 72 -10.83 21.28 -22.09
C LEU A 72 -10.98 20.65 -23.49
N LEU A 73 -11.12 19.34 -23.60
CA LEU A 73 -11.37 18.66 -24.88
C LEU A 73 -12.64 19.16 -25.55
N THR A 74 -13.68 19.46 -24.78
CA THR A 74 -15.00 19.89 -25.30
C THR A 74 -15.02 21.36 -25.67
N TYR A 75 -14.42 22.23 -24.86
CA TYR A 75 -14.62 23.69 -24.95
C TYR A 75 -13.39 24.46 -25.45
N ARG A 76 -12.18 23.85 -25.42
CA ARG A 76 -10.94 24.50 -25.83
C ARG A 76 -10.42 23.88 -27.12
N THR A 77 -11.08 24.23 -28.25
CA THR A 77 -10.69 23.78 -29.59
C THR A 77 -9.37 24.36 -30.07
N ASP A 78 -8.91 25.42 -29.43
CA ASP A 78 -7.61 26.08 -29.64
C ASP A 78 -6.42 25.30 -29.06
N MET A 79 -6.66 24.40 -28.10
CA MET A 79 -5.61 23.55 -27.49
C MET A 79 -5.49 22.22 -28.22
N THR A 80 -4.26 21.78 -28.49
CA THR A 80 -4.02 20.43 -28.99
C THR A 80 -4.20 19.36 -27.89
N ILE A 81 -4.35 18.09 -28.27
CA ILE A 81 -4.39 16.98 -27.31
C ILE A 81 -3.10 16.96 -26.47
N THR A 82 -1.98 17.28 -27.09
CA THR A 82 -0.66 17.35 -26.44
C THR A 82 -0.60 18.48 -25.41
N ASP A 83 -1.14 19.66 -25.73
CA ASP A 83 -1.19 20.79 -24.81
C ASP A 83 -2.04 20.45 -23.57
N ILE A 84 -3.18 19.78 -23.79
CA ILE A 84 -4.04 19.33 -22.67
C ILE A 84 -3.32 18.28 -21.81
N ALA A 85 -2.59 17.34 -22.41
CA ALA A 85 -1.81 16.36 -21.65
C ALA A 85 -0.78 17.04 -20.76
N TYR A 86 0.00 17.97 -21.30
CA TYR A 86 1.01 18.71 -20.53
C TYR A 86 0.38 19.65 -19.48
N HIS A 87 -0.75 20.25 -19.79
CA HIS A 87 -1.49 21.11 -18.84
C HIS A 87 -1.85 20.35 -17.54
N PHE A 88 -2.15 19.06 -17.63
CA PHE A 88 -2.43 18.22 -16.48
C PHE A 88 -1.20 17.42 -15.97
N GLY A 89 0.02 17.83 -16.37
CA GLY A 89 1.26 17.26 -15.85
C GLY A 89 1.54 15.83 -16.33
N PHE A 90 0.95 15.39 -17.45
CA PHE A 90 1.39 14.15 -18.09
C PHE A 90 2.71 14.41 -18.82
N THR A 91 3.67 13.51 -18.61
CA THR A 91 5.00 13.62 -19.24
C THR A 91 4.98 13.35 -20.74
N ASP A 92 3.94 12.64 -21.23
CA ASP A 92 3.78 12.26 -22.61
C ASP A 92 2.30 12.20 -22.99
N SER A 93 1.97 12.77 -24.15
CA SER A 93 0.62 12.73 -24.73
C SER A 93 0.14 11.32 -25.06
N ALA A 94 1.05 10.37 -25.31
CA ALA A 94 0.68 8.97 -25.54
C ALA A 94 0.24 8.30 -24.22
N VAL A 95 0.90 8.61 -23.09
CA VAL A 95 0.48 8.15 -21.76
C VAL A 95 -0.89 8.71 -21.43
N PHE A 96 -1.10 10.02 -21.61
CA PHE A 96 -2.41 10.64 -21.44
C PHE A 96 -3.49 9.96 -22.27
N SER A 97 -3.23 9.77 -23.58
CA SER A 97 -4.21 9.18 -24.50
C SER A 97 -4.57 7.74 -24.13
N ARG A 98 -3.60 6.95 -23.67
CA ARG A 98 -3.81 5.57 -23.20
C ARG A 98 -4.62 5.56 -21.90
N THR A 99 -4.26 6.39 -20.92
CA THR A 99 -4.97 6.50 -19.64
C THR A 99 -6.40 6.98 -19.86
N PHE A 100 -6.59 7.98 -20.73
CA PHE A 100 -7.90 8.49 -21.10
C PHE A 100 -8.77 7.41 -21.77
N LYS A 101 -8.21 6.68 -22.73
CA LYS A 101 -8.90 5.59 -23.42
C LYS A 101 -9.27 4.45 -22.48
N ASN A 102 -8.37 4.10 -21.54
CA ASN A 102 -8.66 3.08 -20.53
C ASN A 102 -9.79 3.50 -19.59
N TYR A 103 -9.92 4.81 -19.34
CA TYR A 103 -10.92 5.35 -18.45
C TYR A 103 -12.28 5.57 -19.12
N TYR A 104 -12.30 6.17 -20.32
CA TYR A 104 -13.51 6.54 -21.03
C TYR A 104 -13.90 5.60 -22.18
N GLY A 105 -13.09 4.59 -22.49
CA GLY A 105 -13.32 3.66 -23.60
C GLY A 105 -12.99 4.21 -24.99
N VAL A 106 -12.81 5.53 -25.13
CA VAL A 106 -12.51 6.22 -26.38
C VAL A 106 -11.27 7.08 -26.27
N SER A 107 -10.57 7.35 -27.40
CA SER A 107 -9.40 8.23 -27.38
C SER A 107 -9.81 9.70 -27.14
N PRO A 108 -8.90 10.58 -26.64
CA PRO A 108 -9.17 12.01 -26.51
C PRO A 108 -9.60 12.67 -27.81
N SER A 109 -9.02 12.26 -28.94
CA SER A 109 -9.38 12.79 -30.26
C SER A 109 -10.79 12.36 -30.66
N GLN A 110 -11.17 11.10 -30.43
CA GLN A 110 -12.53 10.62 -30.66
C GLN A 110 -13.52 11.36 -29.75
N TYR A 111 -13.22 11.51 -28.46
CA TYR A 111 -14.03 12.22 -27.49
C TYR A 111 -14.29 13.68 -27.92
N ARG A 112 -13.26 14.38 -28.44
CA ARG A 112 -13.38 15.75 -28.96
C ARG A 112 -14.27 15.84 -30.20
N ASN A 113 -14.14 14.87 -31.13
CA ASN A 113 -14.86 14.86 -32.42
C ASN A 113 -16.28 14.34 -32.29
N ASP A 114 -16.52 13.49 -31.33
CA ASP A 114 -17.83 12.92 -31.09
C ASP A 114 -18.73 13.99 -30.44
N ASN A 115 -19.56 14.62 -31.24
CA ASN A 115 -20.58 15.58 -30.78
C ASN A 115 -21.70 14.91 -29.96
N SER A 116 -21.58 13.64 -29.63
CA SER A 116 -22.48 12.93 -28.75
C SER A 116 -22.26 13.38 -27.31
N LYS A 117 -22.85 14.54 -26.97
CA LYS A 117 -22.94 15.11 -25.61
C LYS A 117 -23.64 14.22 -24.59
N ASN A 118 -23.76 12.94 -24.85
CA ASN A 118 -24.41 11.92 -24.03
C ASN A 118 -23.47 10.85 -23.49
N CYS A 119 -22.19 11.17 -23.22
CA CYS A 119 -21.37 10.30 -22.37
C CYS A 119 -21.79 10.44 -20.88
N LYS A 120 -23.06 10.14 -20.58
CA LYS A 120 -23.51 9.89 -19.22
C LYS A 120 -23.48 8.43 -18.81
N ASP A 121 -22.97 7.56 -19.64
CA ASP A 121 -22.68 6.19 -19.24
C ASP A 121 -21.27 6.07 -18.67
N LEU A 122 -21.14 6.58 -17.44
CA LEU A 122 -20.07 6.24 -16.49
C LEU A 122 -20.16 4.76 -16.02
N SER A 123 -21.03 3.98 -16.62
CA SER A 123 -21.28 2.57 -16.27
C SER A 123 -20.18 1.60 -16.71
N GLY A 124 -19.16 2.07 -17.45
CA GLY A 124 -17.96 1.30 -17.76
C GLY A 124 -16.89 1.32 -16.67
N ILE A 125 -17.06 2.16 -15.65
CA ILE A 125 -16.11 2.30 -14.57
C ILE A 125 -16.61 1.50 -13.41
N SER A 126 -16.23 0.31 -13.33
CA SER A 126 -16.07 -0.45 -12.10
C SER A 126 -16.33 -1.92 -12.34
N GLN A 127 -15.37 -2.58 -12.89
CA GLN A 127 -15.05 -3.84 -12.25
C GLN A 127 -14.21 -3.48 -11.01
N TYR A 128 -14.86 -2.92 -9.99
CA TYR A 128 -14.44 -3.16 -8.63
C TYR A 128 -14.56 -4.68 -8.48
N ASN A 129 -13.44 -5.37 -8.52
CA ASN A 129 -13.38 -6.66 -7.86
C ASN A 129 -13.78 -6.33 -6.42
N GLU A 130 -15.00 -6.69 -6.04
CA GLU A 130 -15.41 -6.74 -4.65
C GLU A 130 -14.42 -7.67 -3.96
N CYS A 131 -13.39 -7.08 -3.34
CA CYS A 131 -12.54 -7.83 -2.44
C CYS A 131 -13.48 -8.42 -1.39
N LYS A 132 -13.48 -9.74 -1.27
CA LYS A 132 -14.20 -10.42 -0.21
C LYS A 132 -13.91 -9.66 1.07
N LYS A 133 -14.97 -9.25 1.80
CA LYS A 133 -14.80 -8.52 3.06
C LYS A 133 -14.09 -9.43 4.05
N VAL A 134 -12.80 -9.22 4.19
CA VAL A 134 -11.99 -9.88 5.21
C VAL A 134 -12.20 -9.12 6.52
N ARG A 135 -12.44 -9.86 7.60
CA ARG A 135 -12.50 -9.33 8.95
C ARG A 135 -11.56 -10.13 9.83
N GLY A 136 -10.88 -9.46 10.73
CA GLY A 136 -9.98 -10.05 11.70
C GLY A 136 -10.22 -9.48 13.09
N ASN A 137 -9.62 -10.10 14.08
CA ASN A 137 -9.51 -9.52 15.40
C ASN A 137 -8.26 -8.64 15.44
N VAL A 138 -8.36 -7.42 15.96
CA VAL A 138 -7.20 -6.52 16.12
C VAL A 138 -7.02 -6.20 17.59
N GLU A 139 -5.85 -6.48 18.11
CA GLU A 139 -5.43 -6.12 19.46
C GLU A 139 -4.30 -5.09 19.45
N ILE A 140 -4.12 -4.39 20.56
CA ILE A 140 -3.01 -3.46 20.75
C ILE A 140 -1.97 -4.11 21.65
N VAL A 141 -0.76 -4.27 21.12
CA VAL A 141 0.35 -4.91 21.81
C VAL A 141 1.48 -3.90 21.99
N THR A 142 2.13 -3.92 23.14
CA THR A 142 3.42 -3.26 23.33
C THR A 142 4.51 -4.32 23.12
N ALA A 143 5.36 -4.13 22.12
CA ALA A 143 6.46 -5.03 21.83
C ALA A 143 7.80 -4.38 22.19
N ASP A 144 8.75 -5.19 22.63
CA ASP A 144 10.15 -4.82 22.75
C ASP A 144 10.83 -4.80 21.37
N ASP A 145 12.07 -4.35 21.30
CA ASP A 145 12.87 -4.42 20.10
C ASP A 145 13.00 -5.88 19.62
N ILE A 146 12.80 -6.09 18.30
CA ILE A 146 12.88 -7.42 17.70
C ILE A 146 14.09 -7.45 16.77
N ASN A 147 15.11 -8.21 17.12
CA ASN A 147 16.26 -8.45 16.27
C ASN A 147 15.89 -9.45 15.18
N VAL A 148 16.22 -9.13 13.93
CA VAL A 148 15.94 -9.98 12.77
C VAL A 148 17.14 -10.08 11.83
N ALA A 149 17.40 -11.29 11.35
CA ALA A 149 18.21 -11.51 10.16
C ALA A 149 17.31 -11.44 8.93
N TYR A 150 17.75 -10.76 7.89
CA TYR A 150 16.93 -10.58 6.70
C TYR A 150 17.67 -10.79 5.39
N ILE A 151 16.92 -11.21 4.37
CA ILE A 151 17.33 -11.15 2.96
C ILE A 151 16.43 -10.13 2.26
N ARG A 152 17.06 -9.18 1.55
CA ARG A 152 16.35 -8.16 0.78
C ARG A 152 15.99 -8.69 -0.60
N HIS A 153 14.70 -8.65 -0.93
CA HIS A 153 14.20 -8.82 -2.27
C HIS A 153 13.93 -7.44 -2.91
N ILE A 154 14.31 -7.30 -4.17
CA ILE A 154 13.98 -6.13 -5.00
C ILE A 154 13.30 -6.67 -6.24
N GLY A 155 12.04 -6.30 -6.45
CA GLY A 155 11.20 -6.79 -7.53
C GLY A 155 9.75 -6.92 -7.13
N THR A 156 8.96 -7.57 -7.99
CA THR A 156 7.51 -7.73 -7.78
C THR A 156 7.18 -8.65 -6.60
N TYR A 157 5.97 -8.53 -6.06
CA TYR A 157 5.48 -9.47 -5.03
C TYR A 157 5.29 -10.90 -5.59
N GLU A 158 5.09 -11.02 -6.90
CA GLU A 158 5.00 -12.30 -7.59
C GLU A 158 6.35 -13.02 -7.59
N GLU A 159 7.42 -12.29 -7.94
CA GLU A 159 8.80 -12.77 -7.88
C GLU A 159 9.21 -13.13 -6.44
N LEU A 160 8.83 -12.30 -5.45
CA LEU A 160 9.04 -12.61 -4.03
C LEU A 160 8.39 -13.94 -3.64
N THR A 161 7.13 -14.18 -4.08
CA THR A 161 6.41 -15.42 -3.78
C THR A 161 7.15 -16.65 -4.32
N ILE A 162 7.73 -16.53 -5.51
CA ILE A 162 8.53 -17.60 -6.14
C ILE A 162 9.85 -17.80 -5.38
N ALA A 163 10.52 -16.72 -5.00
CA ALA A 163 11.82 -16.77 -4.31
C ALA A 163 11.70 -17.13 -2.81
N PHE A 164 10.52 -17.01 -2.21
CA PHE A 164 10.28 -17.16 -0.78
C PHE A 164 10.85 -18.48 -0.19
N PRO A 165 10.63 -19.69 -0.79
CA PRO A 165 11.15 -20.91 -0.22
C PRO A 165 12.69 -20.95 -0.14
N GLU A 166 13.38 -20.47 -1.17
CA GLU A 166 14.84 -20.42 -1.20
C GLU A 166 15.39 -19.39 -0.20
N MET A 167 14.75 -18.23 -0.10
CA MET A 167 15.16 -17.19 0.84
C MET A 167 15.02 -17.64 2.29
N ILE A 168 13.92 -18.33 2.62
CA ILE A 168 13.68 -18.82 3.98
C ILE A 168 14.67 -19.92 4.35
N GLU A 169 15.00 -20.83 3.43
CA GLU A 169 16.00 -21.86 3.64
C GLU A 169 17.40 -21.25 3.92
N LYS A 170 17.80 -20.23 3.16
CA LYS A 170 19.04 -19.48 3.38
C LYS A 170 19.09 -18.82 4.75
N LEU A 171 17.96 -18.19 5.18
CA LEU A 171 17.87 -17.55 6.49
C LEU A 171 18.01 -18.56 7.64
N PHE A 172 17.31 -19.70 7.57
CA PHE A 172 17.44 -20.74 8.57
C PHE A 172 18.84 -21.35 8.60
N HIS A 173 19.45 -21.57 7.43
CA HIS A 173 20.83 -22.06 7.35
C HIS A 173 21.82 -21.05 7.96
N TYR A 174 21.63 -19.76 7.69
CA TYR A 174 22.42 -18.69 8.30
C TYR A 174 22.25 -18.70 9.82
N ALA A 175 21.03 -18.71 10.32
CA ALA A 175 20.74 -18.73 11.75
C ALA A 175 21.39 -19.95 12.44
N ALA A 176 21.31 -21.13 11.85
CA ALA A 176 21.94 -22.34 12.37
C ALA A 176 23.47 -22.22 12.42
N LYS A 177 24.12 -21.65 11.39
CA LYS A 177 25.57 -21.42 11.36
C LYS A 177 26.09 -20.48 12.43
N GLN A 178 25.28 -19.49 12.80
CA GLN A 178 25.62 -18.50 13.82
C GLN A 178 25.28 -18.99 15.22
N ASN A 179 24.89 -20.27 15.40
CA ASN A 179 24.37 -20.81 16.65
C ASN A 179 23.22 -19.99 17.25
N TYR A 180 22.54 -19.19 16.42
CA TYR A 180 21.25 -18.66 16.84
C TYR A 180 20.34 -19.86 17.08
N HIS A 181 19.88 -19.98 18.31
CA HIS A 181 18.92 -21.03 18.62
C HIS A 181 17.68 -20.77 17.80
N VAL A 182 17.47 -21.55 16.74
CA VAL A 182 16.22 -21.64 16.02
C VAL A 182 15.31 -22.47 16.92
N PHE A 183 14.58 -21.79 17.82
CA PHE A 183 13.61 -22.41 18.71
C PHE A 183 12.24 -22.52 18.04
N ASP A 184 11.34 -23.24 18.69
CA ASP A 184 9.91 -23.26 18.35
C ASP A 184 9.29 -21.84 18.29
N ASP A 185 9.94 -20.83 18.89
CA ASP A 185 9.55 -19.42 18.92
C ASP A 185 10.13 -18.56 17.79
N THR A 186 10.95 -19.10 16.89
CA THR A 186 11.49 -18.33 15.74
C THR A 186 10.35 -17.92 14.82
N LYS A 187 10.16 -16.61 14.65
CA LYS A 187 9.12 -16.06 13.79
C LYS A 187 9.71 -15.78 12.41
N VAL A 188 8.94 -16.16 11.39
CA VAL A 188 9.17 -15.73 10.00
C VAL A 188 8.29 -14.55 9.75
N LEU A 189 8.87 -13.48 9.18
CA LEU A 189 8.12 -12.24 8.92
C LEU A 189 8.57 -11.55 7.64
N THR A 190 7.69 -10.74 7.08
CA THR A 190 7.96 -9.94 5.88
C THR A 190 7.75 -8.47 6.19
N ILE A 191 8.78 -7.65 5.93
CA ILE A 191 8.73 -6.19 6.08
C ILE A 191 8.60 -5.55 4.70
N TYR A 192 7.62 -4.67 4.54
CA TYR A 192 7.37 -3.93 3.30
C TYR A 192 7.95 -2.53 3.40
N HIS A 193 9.00 -2.22 2.61
CA HIS A 193 9.67 -0.92 2.62
C HIS A 193 9.04 0.06 1.63
N ASP A 194 8.44 -0.45 0.57
CA ASP A 194 7.84 0.33 -0.50
C ASP A 194 6.42 -0.17 -0.80
N HIS A 195 5.68 0.61 -1.57
CA HIS A 195 4.33 0.24 -1.98
C HIS A 195 4.20 0.29 -3.50
N HIS A 196 3.60 -0.77 -4.08
CA HIS A 196 3.48 -1.00 -5.53
C HIS A 196 2.73 0.10 -6.31
N GLU A 197 1.97 0.96 -5.65
CA GLU A 197 1.27 2.07 -6.33
C GLU A 197 2.18 3.28 -6.60
N PHE A 198 3.33 3.39 -5.91
CA PHE A 198 4.21 4.55 -5.97
C PHE A 198 5.65 4.23 -6.34
N THR A 199 6.03 2.97 -6.17
CA THR A 199 7.34 2.48 -6.55
C THR A 199 7.15 1.57 -7.76
N GLU A 200 7.94 1.78 -8.80
CA GLU A 200 7.95 0.88 -9.96
C GLU A 200 8.19 -0.55 -9.49
N GLU A 201 7.46 -1.51 -10.05
CA GLU A 201 7.43 -2.89 -9.59
C GLU A 201 8.82 -3.51 -9.43
N TYR A 202 9.76 -3.16 -10.33
CA TYR A 202 11.15 -3.65 -10.28
C TYR A 202 12.02 -3.00 -9.20
N HIS A 203 11.53 -1.96 -8.53
CA HIS A 203 12.24 -1.27 -7.46
C HIS A 203 11.61 -1.50 -6.08
N LEU A 204 10.55 -2.32 -5.99
CA LEU A 204 9.90 -2.66 -4.72
C LEU A 204 10.86 -3.42 -3.81
N ARG A 205 11.10 -2.87 -2.62
CA ARG A 205 11.96 -3.49 -1.61
C ARG A 205 11.10 -4.19 -0.56
N THR A 206 11.38 -5.45 -0.37
CA THR A 206 10.76 -6.29 0.66
C THR A 206 11.83 -7.06 1.39
N SER A 207 11.75 -7.20 2.70
CA SER A 207 12.67 -8.03 3.48
C SER A 207 11.94 -9.24 4.03
N LEU A 208 12.40 -10.42 3.64
CA LEU A 208 12.04 -11.65 4.34
C LEU A 208 12.99 -11.82 5.52
N CYS A 209 12.45 -12.06 6.70
CA CYS A 209 13.19 -12.04 7.96
C CYS A 209 12.90 -13.29 8.81
N VAL A 210 13.85 -13.60 9.67
CA VAL A 210 13.67 -14.51 10.82
C VAL A 210 14.11 -13.80 12.09
N THR A 211 13.39 -14.03 13.20
CA THR A 211 13.82 -13.49 14.49
C THR A 211 15.07 -14.18 14.98
N ILE A 212 15.99 -13.43 15.59
CA ILE A 212 17.24 -13.91 16.17
C ILE A 212 17.37 -13.45 17.62
N SER A 213 18.05 -14.23 18.45
CA SER A 213 18.08 -14.04 19.90
C SER A 213 19.19 -13.14 20.41
N ASP A 214 20.18 -12.76 19.58
CA ASP A 214 21.38 -12.08 20.05
C ASP A 214 21.79 -10.89 19.20
N GLU A 215 22.44 -9.89 19.86
CA GLU A 215 22.97 -8.67 19.25
C GLU A 215 24.33 -8.90 18.55
N SER A 216 24.98 -10.05 18.75
CA SER A 216 26.27 -10.38 18.14
C SER A 216 26.10 -10.77 16.66
N THR A 217 26.17 -9.81 15.80
CA THR A 217 25.74 -9.92 14.41
C THR A 217 26.94 -10.01 13.47
N VAL A 218 27.02 -11.09 12.73
CA VAL A 218 27.92 -11.19 11.59
C VAL A 218 27.11 -11.05 10.32
N GLU A 219 27.10 -9.87 9.74
CA GLU A 219 26.55 -9.67 8.41
C GLU A 219 27.33 -10.49 7.38
N THR A 220 26.62 -11.03 6.41
CA THR A 220 27.21 -11.68 5.23
C THR A 220 26.80 -10.90 3.98
N ASN A 221 27.37 -11.24 2.83
CA ASN A 221 27.02 -10.57 1.58
C ASN A 221 25.52 -10.66 1.24
N ASP A 222 24.83 -11.69 1.72
CA ASP A 222 23.43 -11.99 1.37
C ASP A 222 22.44 -11.76 2.51
N VAL A 223 22.91 -11.72 3.76
CA VAL A 223 22.09 -11.61 4.96
C VAL A 223 22.49 -10.39 5.76
N GLY A 224 21.57 -9.45 5.90
CA GLY A 224 21.68 -8.29 6.76
C GLY A 224 20.97 -8.50 8.11
N ILE A 225 21.29 -7.61 9.04
CA ILE A 225 20.65 -7.59 10.37
C ILE A 225 19.96 -6.25 10.55
N MET A 226 18.79 -6.28 11.17
CA MET A 226 18.09 -5.05 11.56
C MET A 226 17.30 -5.27 12.84
N VAL A 227 16.92 -4.14 13.44
CA VAL A 227 16.03 -4.11 14.60
C VAL A 227 14.69 -3.55 14.18
N ILE A 228 13.61 -4.27 14.48
CA ILE A 228 12.25 -3.73 14.43
C ILE A 228 12.04 -3.02 15.77
N PRO A 229 11.78 -1.70 15.76
CA PRO A 229 11.81 -0.91 16.98
C PRO A 229 10.65 -1.25 17.92
N SER A 230 10.92 -1.24 19.21
CA SER A 230 9.92 -1.34 20.29
C SER A 230 8.80 -0.30 20.15
N GLY A 231 7.69 -0.56 20.81
CA GLY A 231 6.57 0.36 20.89
C GLY A 231 5.21 -0.30 20.74
N LYS A 232 4.18 0.50 20.54
CA LYS A 232 2.83 -0.01 20.34
C LYS A 232 2.58 -0.42 18.91
N TYR A 233 1.93 -1.55 18.76
CA TYR A 233 1.49 -2.11 17.47
C TYR A 233 0.01 -2.50 17.55
N ALA A 234 -0.72 -2.18 16.48
CA ALA A 234 -1.99 -2.83 16.20
C ALA A 234 -1.67 -4.16 15.50
N VAL A 235 -2.12 -5.26 16.07
CA VAL A 235 -1.87 -6.61 15.55
C VAL A 235 -3.18 -7.21 15.08
N GLY A 236 -3.34 -7.31 13.78
CA GLY A 236 -4.51 -7.95 13.16
C GLY A 236 -4.26 -9.44 12.94
N HIS A 237 -5.10 -10.30 13.51
CA HIS A 237 -5.02 -11.76 13.38
C HIS A 237 -5.94 -12.24 12.27
N PHE A 238 -5.39 -12.96 11.28
CA PHE A 238 -6.14 -13.41 10.11
C PHE A 238 -5.87 -14.88 9.80
N GLU A 239 -6.91 -15.57 9.33
CA GLU A 239 -6.86 -16.88 8.70
C GLU A 239 -7.39 -16.73 7.27
N ILE A 240 -6.51 -16.53 6.29
CA ILE A 240 -6.81 -16.04 4.95
C ILE A 240 -6.20 -16.90 3.85
N CYS A 241 -6.79 -16.83 2.65
CA CYS A 241 -6.19 -17.34 1.43
C CYS A 241 -5.20 -16.30 0.84
N GLN A 242 -4.39 -16.74 -0.11
CA GLN A 242 -3.36 -15.87 -0.73
C GLN A 242 -3.96 -14.62 -1.43
N ASP A 243 -5.16 -14.72 -1.97
CA ASP A 243 -5.87 -13.62 -2.63
C ASP A 243 -6.56 -12.64 -1.65
N GLU A 244 -6.58 -12.97 -0.35
CA GLU A 244 -7.29 -12.21 0.68
C GLU A 244 -6.37 -11.23 1.46
N TYR A 245 -5.05 -11.26 1.26
CA TYR A 245 -4.09 -10.36 1.96
C TYR A 245 -4.45 -8.88 1.82
N LYS A 246 -4.78 -8.47 0.59
CA LYS A 246 -5.22 -7.09 0.34
C LYS A 246 -6.42 -6.70 1.21
N GLY A 247 -7.42 -7.59 1.33
CA GLY A 247 -8.60 -7.37 2.18
C GLY A 247 -8.25 -7.24 3.66
N ALA A 248 -7.27 -8.00 4.16
CA ALA A 248 -6.78 -7.92 5.53
C ALA A 248 -6.11 -6.57 5.82
N TRP A 249 -5.26 -6.10 4.92
CA TRP A 249 -4.64 -4.77 5.01
C TRP A 249 -5.68 -3.64 4.92
N ASP A 250 -6.63 -3.72 3.97
CA ASP A 250 -7.70 -2.74 3.79
C ASP A 250 -8.61 -2.67 5.03
N PHE A 251 -8.88 -3.80 5.71
CA PHE A 251 -9.61 -3.85 6.97
C PHE A 251 -8.91 -3.08 8.09
N ILE A 252 -7.60 -3.29 8.29
CA ILE A 252 -6.86 -2.60 9.35
C ILE A 252 -6.85 -1.08 9.09
N TYR A 253 -6.46 -0.66 7.88
CA TYR A 253 -6.26 0.76 7.57
C TYR A 253 -7.56 1.53 7.28
N GLY A 254 -8.56 0.88 6.71
CA GLY A 254 -9.81 1.52 6.30
C GLY A 254 -10.94 1.41 7.33
N GLU A 255 -11.02 0.29 8.07
CA GLU A 255 -12.09 0.08 9.02
C GLU A 255 -11.64 0.23 10.48
N TRP A 256 -10.56 -0.45 10.89
CA TRP A 256 -10.17 -0.48 12.29
C TRP A 256 -9.43 0.79 12.72
N LEU A 257 -8.37 1.17 12.03
CA LEU A 257 -7.48 2.27 12.43
C LEU A 257 -8.21 3.61 12.57
N PRO A 258 -9.11 4.04 11.63
CA PRO A 258 -9.86 5.27 11.79
C PRO A 258 -10.77 5.34 13.00
N ASN A 259 -11.15 4.18 13.56
CA ASN A 259 -12.02 4.08 14.73
C ASN A 259 -11.27 3.76 16.03
N SER A 260 -9.94 3.62 15.99
CA SER A 260 -9.14 3.10 17.10
C SER A 260 -8.70 4.15 18.12
N GLY A 261 -8.65 5.43 17.76
CA GLY A 261 -8.02 6.48 18.58
C GLY A 261 -6.49 6.59 18.39
N TYR A 262 -5.94 5.83 17.45
CA TYR A 262 -4.51 5.81 17.16
C TYR A 262 -4.24 6.28 15.72
N LYS A 263 -3.01 6.72 15.47
CA LYS A 263 -2.46 6.96 14.14
C LYS A 263 -1.22 6.09 13.94
N PRO A 264 -0.85 5.79 12.69
CA PRO A 264 0.40 5.08 12.42
C PRO A 264 1.61 5.89 12.87
N ARG A 265 2.54 5.21 13.54
CA ARG A 265 3.88 5.72 13.86
C ARG A 265 4.77 5.57 12.62
N ASP A 266 5.76 6.46 12.47
CA ASP A 266 6.71 6.41 11.35
C ASP A 266 7.69 5.23 11.49
N SER A 267 7.22 4.05 11.10
CA SER A 267 7.97 2.80 11.07
C SER A 267 7.32 1.83 10.08
N TYR A 268 8.05 0.80 9.67
CA TYR A 268 7.54 -0.16 8.69
C TYR A 268 6.49 -1.11 9.28
N PRO A 269 5.38 -1.34 8.60
CA PRO A 269 4.47 -2.42 8.94
C PRO A 269 5.04 -3.76 8.43
N PHE A 270 4.65 -4.86 9.09
CA PHE A 270 5.15 -6.18 8.74
C PHE A 270 4.11 -7.28 8.99
N GLU A 271 4.29 -8.41 8.32
CA GLU A 271 3.51 -9.62 8.49
C GLU A 271 4.32 -10.67 9.24
N VAL A 272 3.70 -11.38 10.16
CA VAL A 272 4.29 -12.54 10.87
C VAL A 272 3.49 -13.78 10.50
N TYR A 273 4.15 -14.78 9.93
CA TYR A 273 3.52 -16.04 9.55
C TYR A 273 3.52 -17.01 10.72
N ARG A 274 2.35 -17.57 11.03
CA ARG A 274 2.12 -18.45 12.18
C ARG A 274 2.04 -19.92 11.80
N ASN A 275 1.92 -20.24 10.51
CA ASN A 275 1.84 -21.61 10.02
C ASN A 275 2.52 -21.77 8.67
N ASP A 276 2.76 -23.01 8.29
CA ASP A 276 2.98 -23.41 6.91
C ASP A 276 1.61 -23.70 6.27
N PRO A 277 1.18 -22.93 5.25
CA PRO A 277 -0.11 -23.15 4.60
C PRO A 277 -0.28 -24.54 3.99
N LYS A 278 0.83 -25.22 3.63
CA LYS A 278 0.81 -26.59 3.10
C LYS A 278 0.34 -27.59 4.14
N GLN A 279 0.52 -27.30 5.42
CA GLN A 279 0.07 -28.14 6.54
C GLN A 279 -1.34 -27.80 7.01
N HIS A 280 -1.91 -26.70 6.54
CA HIS A 280 -3.25 -26.28 6.92
C HIS A 280 -4.31 -27.05 6.09
N PRO A 281 -5.39 -27.59 6.70
CA PRO A 281 -6.41 -28.42 6.01
C PRO A 281 -7.08 -27.74 4.81
N LYS A 282 -7.15 -26.41 4.82
CA LYS A 282 -7.72 -25.57 3.75
C LYS A 282 -6.66 -24.72 3.04
N HIS A 283 -5.39 -25.05 3.20
CA HIS A 283 -4.26 -24.28 2.65
C HIS A 283 -4.28 -22.77 2.96
N LYS A 284 -4.84 -22.42 4.13
CA LYS A 284 -4.90 -21.04 4.57
C LYS A 284 -3.63 -20.61 5.28
N HIS A 285 -3.31 -19.34 5.15
CA HIS A 285 -2.28 -18.64 5.91
C HIS A 285 -2.89 -18.16 7.23
N ILE A 286 -2.24 -18.50 8.34
CA ILE A 286 -2.47 -17.84 9.63
C ILE A 286 -1.41 -16.76 9.74
N VAL A 287 -1.82 -15.51 9.66
CA VAL A 287 -0.92 -14.37 9.59
C VAL A 287 -1.34 -13.27 10.55
N ASP A 288 -0.35 -12.71 11.25
CA ASP A 288 -0.53 -11.51 12.04
C ASP A 288 0.06 -10.32 11.31
N ILE A 289 -0.74 -9.28 11.10
CA ILE A 289 -0.32 -8.03 10.48
C ILE A 289 -0.06 -6.99 11.57
N TYR A 290 1.19 -6.56 11.67
CA TYR A 290 1.66 -5.57 12.64
C TYR A 290 1.70 -4.19 12.00
N VAL A 291 0.95 -3.26 12.54
CA VAL A 291 0.98 -1.85 12.16
C VAL A 291 1.49 -1.04 13.35
N PRO A 292 2.65 -0.37 13.25
CA PRO A 292 3.16 0.49 14.31
C PRO A 292 2.22 1.66 14.52
N ILE A 293 1.83 1.91 15.78
CA ILE A 293 0.85 2.93 16.15
C ILE A 293 1.33 3.82 17.30
N GLU A 294 0.77 5.02 17.35
CA GLU A 294 0.90 5.95 18.47
C GLU A 294 -0.45 6.67 18.71
N PRO A 295 -0.74 7.17 19.91
CA PRO A 295 -1.93 7.98 20.15
C PRO A 295 -1.96 9.22 19.24
N PHE A 296 -3.18 9.70 18.93
CA PHE A 296 -3.37 10.95 18.20
C PHE A 296 -2.82 12.13 18.97
#